data_80e19a57372ec741750ce293972ad542
#
_entry.id   80e19a57372ec741750ce293972ad542
#
_cell.length_a   1.000
_cell.length_b   1.000
_cell.length_c   1.000
_cell.angle_alpha   90.00
_cell.angle_beta   90.00
_cell.angle_gamma   90.00
#
_symmetry.space_group_name_H-M   'P 1'
#
loop_
_entity.id
_entity.type
_entity.pdbx_description
1 polymer ?
#
loop_
_entity_poly.entity_id
_entity_poly.type
_entity_poly.pdbx_seq_one_letter_code
_entity_poly.pdbx_strand_id
1 'polypeptide(L)'
;MENNTNSTGAIDKEHIYELTSKINDCLHFDFGVKDLYHRMIFTACALVAERYGAELESLRGSDYETLNAAIRSTLSDAIEANASNNDKIDILLDEYSYVKMNTTENQKAIDDFIGWVVEIFDCINSNEWRGEDVMGILFNEFSRYKKKSDAGQVFTPEHITDFMYRILGVTKDDRVLDATCGSGGFLFKAMANMIQETGGVDDDKTRDIKSEQIYGIEFDRDVYALACANMLIHDGGNTDNLVQMDARTEEAGEWIASKHITKVLMNPPYENKYGCMTIVENVLDHVPSGTVCGFILPEKKLEKTSKKQMKRILSNHKLTKVIKMPEDLFFGVGVTTSIFVFEAGAPQNGEKFFACYMESDGLIVVKNKGRHDVHGKWPEIEKHWVDVMANMSGDDSCQLVDPAEHLSYQTPPKPFVIREEDFAKTALDYLLWQKKVNAAALREKMAQHVMYSAEVVSADDEQITLKIRK
;
A
#
# COMPACT_ATOMS: atom_id res chain seq x y z
N MET A 1 25.15 5.30 -35.23
CA MET A 1 24.59 6.45 -34.42
C MET A 1 23.27 5.95 -33.89
N GLU A 2 23.32 5.23 -32.80
CA GLU A 2 22.13 4.72 -32.07
C GLU A 2 21.70 5.78 -31.07
N ASN A 3 20.48 6.24 -31.20
CA ASN A 3 19.87 7.21 -30.35
C ASN A 3 19.56 6.58 -28.98
N ASN A 4 20.34 6.92 -28.01
CA ASN A 4 20.04 6.72 -26.59
C ASN A 4 18.99 7.76 -26.17
N THR A 5 17.72 7.43 -26.26
CA THR A 5 16.60 8.24 -25.72
C THR A 5 15.72 7.35 -24.87
N ASN A 6 16.21 6.94 -23.70
CA ASN A 6 15.37 6.35 -22.64
C ASN A 6 16.16 6.34 -21.32
N SER A 7 16.19 7.45 -20.56
CA SER A 7 16.67 7.33 -19.16
C SER A 7 16.35 8.48 -18.20
N THR A 8 15.59 9.52 -18.56
CA THR A 8 15.42 10.66 -17.63
C THR A 8 14.37 10.43 -16.55
N GLY A 9 13.27 9.72 -16.79
CA GLY A 9 12.21 9.56 -15.77
C GLY A 9 12.41 8.40 -14.76
N ALA A 10 13.34 7.48 -15.01
CA ALA A 10 13.68 6.39 -14.07
C ALA A 10 14.77 6.80 -13.07
N ILE A 11 15.58 7.80 -13.42
CA ILE A 11 16.70 8.28 -12.62
C ILE A 11 16.21 8.98 -11.35
N ASP A 12 15.15 9.78 -11.44
CA ASP A 12 14.68 10.59 -10.31
C ASP A 12 14.11 9.75 -9.16
N LYS A 13 13.32 8.73 -9.46
CA LYS A 13 12.75 7.86 -8.43
C LYS A 13 13.81 7.03 -7.71
N GLU A 14 14.75 6.42 -8.44
CA GLU A 14 15.83 5.64 -7.85
C GLU A 14 16.76 6.54 -7.01
N HIS A 15 16.98 7.76 -7.46
CA HIS A 15 17.77 8.74 -6.74
C HIS A 15 17.10 9.13 -5.40
N ILE A 16 15.78 9.36 -5.38
CA ILE A 16 15.05 9.63 -4.14
C ILE A 16 15.12 8.45 -3.18
N TYR A 17 15.02 7.21 -3.66
CA TYR A 17 15.23 6.02 -2.81
C TYR A 17 16.63 6.01 -2.18
N GLU A 18 17.67 6.39 -2.93
CA GLU A 18 19.04 6.46 -2.40
C GLU A 18 19.20 7.56 -1.35
N LEU A 19 18.65 8.75 -1.58
CA LEU A 19 18.67 9.86 -0.63
C LEU A 19 17.91 9.48 0.64
N THR A 20 16.72 8.93 0.50
CA THR A 20 15.88 8.46 1.62
C THR A 20 16.59 7.39 2.45
N SER A 21 17.31 6.48 1.81
CA SER A 21 18.12 5.47 2.50
C SER A 21 19.24 6.09 3.33
N LYS A 22 19.92 7.09 2.78
CA LYS A 22 20.98 7.85 3.50
C LYS A 22 20.39 8.62 4.69
N ILE A 23 19.25 9.29 4.50
CA ILE A 23 18.53 10.00 5.57
C ILE A 23 18.15 9.02 6.69
N ASN A 24 17.58 7.85 6.33
CA ASN A 24 17.19 6.83 7.32
C ASN A 24 18.38 6.36 8.17
N ASP A 25 19.52 6.05 7.52
CA ASP A 25 20.71 5.61 8.19
C ASP A 25 21.28 6.72 9.11
N CYS A 26 21.35 7.96 8.61
CA CYS A 26 21.81 9.12 9.36
C CYS A 26 20.94 9.37 10.61
N LEU A 27 19.62 9.44 10.46
CA LEU A 27 18.70 9.64 11.58
C LEU A 27 18.77 8.49 12.57
N HIS A 28 18.92 7.26 12.11
CA HIS A 28 18.97 6.10 12.98
C HIS A 28 20.29 5.99 13.77
N PHE A 29 21.43 6.25 13.13
CA PHE A 29 22.77 6.03 13.71
C PHE A 29 23.38 7.30 14.29
N ASP A 30 23.37 8.41 13.57
CA ASP A 30 24.02 9.65 13.98
C ASP A 30 23.14 10.50 14.91
N PHE A 31 21.83 10.63 14.56
CA PHE A 31 20.86 11.35 15.39
C PHE A 31 20.20 10.49 16.46
N GLY A 32 20.41 9.17 16.43
CA GLY A 32 19.90 8.25 17.45
C GLY A 32 18.38 8.06 17.47
N VAL A 33 17.66 8.48 16.42
CA VAL A 33 16.21 8.35 16.32
C VAL A 33 15.82 6.92 15.96
N LYS A 34 15.46 6.11 16.95
CA LYS A 34 15.17 4.67 16.77
C LYS A 34 13.76 4.39 16.33
N ASP A 35 12.81 5.25 16.68
CA ASP A 35 11.43 5.12 16.29
C ASP A 35 11.23 5.46 14.80
N LEU A 36 10.42 4.64 14.12
CA LEU A 36 10.14 4.81 12.68
C LEU A 36 9.37 6.11 12.41
N TYR A 37 8.31 6.35 13.17
CA TYR A 37 7.45 7.52 12.96
C TYR A 37 8.16 8.81 13.30
N HIS A 38 8.99 8.82 14.35
CA HIS A 38 9.83 9.98 14.67
C HIS A 38 10.80 10.33 13.54
N ARG A 39 11.43 9.32 12.87
CA ARG A 39 12.26 9.59 11.69
C ARG A 39 11.46 10.18 10.54
N MET A 40 10.27 9.64 10.29
CA MET A 40 9.36 10.14 9.25
C MET A 40 8.91 11.58 9.55
N ILE A 41 8.42 11.85 10.75
CA ILE A 41 7.97 13.20 11.18
C ILE A 41 9.12 14.19 11.07
N PHE A 42 10.32 13.85 11.53
CA PHE A 42 11.46 14.76 11.42
C PHE A 42 11.80 15.12 9.98
N THR A 43 11.85 14.11 9.10
CA THR A 43 12.13 14.33 7.68
C THR A 43 10.99 15.10 6.99
N ALA A 44 9.75 14.75 7.30
CA ALA A 44 8.56 15.41 6.78
C ALA A 44 8.51 16.89 7.17
N CYS A 45 8.79 17.19 8.44
CA CYS A 45 8.82 18.59 8.92
C CYS A 45 9.95 19.39 8.28
N ALA A 46 11.12 18.78 8.03
CA ALA A 46 12.21 19.44 7.31
C ALA A 46 11.82 19.77 5.86
N LEU A 47 11.17 18.81 5.14
CA LEU A 47 10.67 19.04 3.77
C LEU A 47 9.56 20.10 3.72
N VAL A 48 8.64 20.06 4.67
CA VAL A 48 7.57 21.08 4.78
C VAL A 48 8.17 22.45 5.12
N ALA A 49 9.12 22.53 6.05
CA ALA A 49 9.80 23.78 6.37
C ALA A 49 10.53 24.37 5.15
N GLU A 50 11.22 23.54 4.36
CA GLU A 50 11.87 23.98 3.11
C GLU A 50 10.82 24.53 2.12
N ARG A 51 9.66 23.90 2.02
CA ARG A 51 8.52 24.37 1.21
C ARG A 51 8.04 25.77 1.62
N TYR A 52 8.08 26.06 2.92
CA TYR A 52 7.68 27.35 3.49
C TYR A 52 8.84 28.34 3.65
N GLY A 53 9.99 28.06 3.05
CA GLY A 53 11.10 29.02 2.92
C GLY A 53 12.11 28.97 4.06
N ALA A 54 12.34 27.80 4.67
CA ALA A 54 13.39 27.64 5.69
C ALA A 54 14.81 27.85 5.16
N GLU A 55 15.02 27.76 3.83
CA GLU A 55 16.33 27.89 3.18
C GLU A 55 17.40 27.02 3.88
N LEU A 56 17.08 25.73 4.10
CA LEU A 56 17.90 24.81 4.89
C LEU A 56 19.35 24.73 4.40
N GLU A 57 19.59 24.86 3.08
CA GLU A 57 20.96 24.87 2.52
C GLU A 57 21.84 25.97 3.14
N SER A 58 21.26 27.10 3.53
CA SER A 58 21.97 28.21 4.18
C SER A 58 22.45 27.88 5.60
N LEU A 59 21.90 26.82 6.20
CA LEU A 59 22.22 26.37 7.57
C LEU A 59 23.38 25.37 7.65
N ARG A 60 23.98 25.01 6.52
CA ARG A 60 25.16 24.14 6.54
C ARG A 60 26.28 24.77 7.35
N GLY A 61 26.95 23.98 8.16
CA GLY A 61 27.94 24.43 9.10
C GLY A 61 27.37 24.91 10.45
N SER A 62 26.05 25.00 10.58
CA SER A 62 25.38 25.30 11.85
C SER A 62 25.17 24.04 12.68
N ASP A 63 25.01 24.20 13.99
CA ASP A 63 24.74 23.09 14.90
C ASP A 63 23.30 22.57 14.79
N TYR A 64 23.05 21.44 15.45
CA TYR A 64 21.74 20.80 15.47
C TYR A 64 20.64 21.72 16.04
N GLU A 65 20.92 22.49 17.07
CA GLU A 65 19.93 23.37 17.71
C GLU A 65 19.49 24.48 16.76
N THR A 66 20.40 24.98 15.94
CA THR A 66 20.09 25.96 14.90
C THR A 66 19.19 25.36 13.81
N LEU A 67 19.49 24.16 13.32
CA LEU A 67 18.65 23.43 12.36
C LEU A 67 17.24 23.20 12.93
N ASN A 68 17.16 22.67 14.15
CA ASN A 68 15.89 22.40 14.83
C ASN A 68 15.07 23.67 15.05
N ALA A 69 15.71 24.76 15.47
CA ALA A 69 15.06 26.05 15.66
C ALA A 69 14.52 26.62 14.35
N ALA A 70 15.27 26.51 13.25
CA ALA A 70 14.85 26.97 11.93
C ALA A 70 13.60 26.20 11.43
N ILE A 71 13.60 24.86 11.52
CA ILE A 71 12.43 24.05 11.16
C ILE A 71 11.20 24.48 11.98
N ARG A 72 11.33 24.58 13.31
CA ARG A 72 10.23 24.98 14.20
C ARG A 72 9.72 26.37 13.91
N SER A 73 10.62 27.35 13.78
CA SER A 73 10.27 28.74 13.52
C SER A 73 9.55 28.88 12.18
N THR A 74 10.05 28.27 11.11
CA THR A 74 9.42 28.34 9.79
C THR A 74 8.01 27.73 9.80
N LEU A 75 7.82 26.57 10.45
CA LEU A 75 6.49 25.97 10.58
C LEU A 75 5.55 26.83 11.43
N SER A 76 6.05 27.45 12.51
CA SER A 76 5.27 28.37 13.34
C SER A 76 4.86 29.63 12.57
N ASP A 77 5.79 30.23 11.83
CA ASP A 77 5.51 31.40 10.98
C ASP A 77 4.50 31.07 9.86
N ALA A 78 4.58 29.84 9.31
CA ALA A 78 3.64 29.36 8.29
C ALA A 78 2.22 29.20 8.84
N ILE A 79 2.05 28.82 10.12
CA ILE A 79 0.73 28.79 10.80
C ILE A 79 0.12 30.21 10.85
N GLU A 80 0.92 31.22 11.19
CA GLU A 80 0.44 32.61 11.28
C GLU A 80 0.10 33.21 9.91
N ALA A 81 0.84 32.81 8.87
CA ALA A 81 0.68 33.37 7.53
C ALA A 81 -0.44 32.71 6.69
N ASN A 82 -0.87 31.50 7.00
CA ASN A 82 -1.64 30.65 6.10
C ASN A 82 -2.92 30.12 6.76
N ALA A 83 -4.00 30.91 6.75
CA ALA A 83 -5.25 30.62 7.45
C ALA A 83 -5.90 29.27 7.05
N SER A 84 -5.69 28.78 5.83
CA SER A 84 -6.32 27.55 5.33
C SER A 84 -5.61 26.24 5.73
N ASN A 85 -4.35 26.30 6.15
CA ASN A 85 -3.54 25.12 6.48
C ASN A 85 -3.05 25.09 7.93
N ASN A 86 -3.49 26.04 8.77
CA ASN A 86 -3.01 26.22 10.14
C ASN A 86 -3.10 24.94 10.96
N ASP A 87 -4.27 24.29 10.97
CA ASP A 87 -4.51 23.09 11.78
C ASP A 87 -3.59 21.92 11.39
N LYS A 88 -3.20 21.82 10.12
CA LYS A 88 -2.38 20.73 9.61
C LYS A 88 -0.89 20.95 9.90
N ILE A 89 -0.44 22.19 9.79
CA ILE A 89 0.92 22.57 10.18
C ILE A 89 1.06 22.51 11.70
N ASP A 90 0.03 22.91 12.45
CA ASP A 90 0.02 22.82 13.92
C ASP A 90 0.15 21.38 14.42
N ILE A 91 -0.59 20.44 13.82
CA ILE A 91 -0.46 19.01 14.12
C ILE A 91 0.95 18.50 13.82
N LEU A 92 1.54 18.89 12.69
CA LEU A 92 2.92 18.52 12.36
C LEU A 92 3.92 19.06 13.38
N LEU A 93 3.77 20.31 13.78
CA LEU A 93 4.62 20.96 14.76
C LEU A 93 4.48 20.32 16.15
N ASP A 94 3.26 19.93 16.52
CA ASP A 94 2.99 19.23 17.77
C ASP A 94 3.67 17.84 17.76
N GLU A 95 3.45 17.03 16.73
CA GLU A 95 4.10 15.71 16.58
C GLU A 95 5.63 15.84 16.49
N TYR A 96 6.14 16.87 15.82
CA TYR A 96 7.58 17.17 15.81
C TYR A 96 8.15 17.39 17.22
N SER A 97 7.34 17.96 18.13
CA SER A 97 7.75 18.22 19.52
C SER A 97 8.01 16.95 20.32
N TYR A 98 7.40 15.82 19.94
CA TYR A 98 7.58 14.51 20.58
C TYR A 98 8.75 13.72 20.01
N VAL A 99 9.38 14.17 18.91
CA VAL A 99 10.52 13.50 18.31
C VAL A 99 11.67 13.50 19.30
N LYS A 100 12.03 12.31 19.79
CA LYS A 100 13.15 12.11 20.70
C LYS A 100 14.44 11.88 19.90
N MET A 101 15.35 12.78 20.04
CA MET A 101 16.68 12.72 19.41
C MET A 101 17.77 12.81 20.47
N ASN A 102 18.90 12.23 20.15
CA ASN A 102 20.16 12.62 20.78
C ASN A 102 20.73 13.78 19.97
N THR A 103 21.03 14.90 20.61
CA THR A 103 21.74 15.98 19.93
C THR A 103 23.05 15.43 19.38
N THR A 104 23.19 15.46 18.05
CA THR A 104 24.45 15.03 17.44
C THR A 104 25.42 16.21 17.34
N GLU A 105 26.65 15.99 17.72
CA GLU A 105 27.76 16.91 17.48
C GLU A 105 28.47 16.63 16.14
N ASN A 106 28.00 15.64 15.39
CA ASN A 106 28.56 15.27 14.09
C ASN A 106 28.13 16.28 13.01
N GLN A 107 28.88 17.34 12.82
CA GLN A 107 28.60 18.40 11.84
C GLN A 107 28.41 17.84 10.44
N LYS A 108 29.17 16.84 10.05
CA LYS A 108 29.00 16.23 8.72
C LYS A 108 27.64 15.57 8.56
N ALA A 109 27.14 14.90 9.61
CA ALA A 109 25.80 14.28 9.55
C ALA A 109 24.69 15.33 9.43
N ILE A 110 24.82 16.48 10.09
CA ILE A 110 23.88 17.60 9.99
C ILE A 110 23.88 18.16 8.56
N ASP A 111 25.05 18.46 8.02
CA ASP A 111 25.22 19.02 6.68
C ASP A 111 24.74 18.03 5.60
N ASP A 112 25.05 16.76 5.74
CA ASP A 112 24.61 15.69 4.83
C ASP A 112 23.07 15.57 4.85
N PHE A 113 22.44 15.56 6.04
CA PHE A 113 20.99 15.53 6.18
C PHE A 113 20.33 16.72 5.49
N ILE A 114 20.81 17.94 5.73
CA ILE A 114 20.33 19.16 5.07
C ILE A 114 20.40 18.98 3.56
N GLY A 115 21.55 18.58 3.03
CA GLY A 115 21.74 18.43 1.60
C GLY A 115 20.78 17.42 0.97
N TRP A 116 20.57 16.27 1.61
CA TRP A 116 19.65 15.25 1.07
C TRP A 116 18.19 15.69 1.13
N VAL A 117 17.77 16.43 2.16
CA VAL A 117 16.41 17.00 2.25
C VAL A 117 16.17 18.03 1.15
N VAL A 118 17.11 18.96 0.95
CA VAL A 118 17.04 19.97 -0.11
C VAL A 118 17.01 19.32 -1.49
N GLU A 119 17.87 18.32 -1.72
CA GLU A 119 17.91 17.59 -3.00
C GLU A 119 16.61 16.83 -3.29
N ILE A 120 15.99 16.19 -2.29
CA ILE A 120 14.63 15.62 -2.45
C ILE A 120 13.61 16.69 -2.79
N PHE A 121 13.66 17.82 -2.09
CA PHE A 121 12.73 18.94 -2.33
C PHE A 121 12.88 19.50 -3.74
N ASP A 122 14.09 19.66 -4.24
CA ASP A 122 14.38 20.10 -5.61
C ASP A 122 13.85 19.11 -6.65
N CYS A 123 14.01 17.81 -6.42
CA CYS A 123 13.43 16.77 -7.27
C CYS A 123 11.92 16.88 -7.36
N ILE A 124 11.23 17.03 -6.23
CA ILE A 124 9.75 17.18 -6.18
C ILE A 124 9.26 18.39 -6.96
N ASN A 125 10.01 19.49 -6.94
CA ASN A 125 9.64 20.72 -7.63
C ASN A 125 10.15 20.81 -9.08
N SER A 126 10.83 19.77 -9.57
CA SER A 126 11.31 19.71 -10.94
C SER A 126 10.16 19.51 -11.93
N ASN A 127 10.34 20.00 -13.18
CA ASN A 127 9.40 19.75 -14.27
C ASN A 127 9.35 18.27 -14.71
N GLU A 128 10.24 17.44 -14.21
CA GLU A 128 10.35 16.01 -14.51
C GLU A 128 9.60 15.16 -13.49
N TRP A 129 9.16 15.77 -12.37
CA TRP A 129 8.39 15.08 -11.34
C TRP A 129 7.05 14.57 -11.86
N ARG A 130 6.78 13.27 -11.68
CA ARG A 130 5.57 12.61 -12.21
C ARG A 130 4.54 12.26 -11.13
N GLY A 131 4.65 12.86 -9.95
CA GLY A 131 3.73 12.63 -8.86
C GLY A 131 3.99 11.30 -8.13
N GLU A 132 5.26 10.96 -7.86
CA GLU A 132 5.63 9.88 -6.96
C GLU A 132 5.30 10.25 -5.50
N ASP A 133 4.81 9.26 -4.74
CA ASP A 133 4.48 9.41 -3.32
C ASP A 133 5.76 9.38 -2.46
N VAL A 134 6.31 10.57 -2.15
CA VAL A 134 7.53 10.70 -1.35
C VAL A 134 7.36 10.12 0.05
N MET A 135 6.19 10.31 0.69
CA MET A 135 5.95 9.74 2.03
C MET A 135 5.88 8.23 1.99
N GLY A 136 5.34 7.64 0.93
CA GLY A 136 5.38 6.19 0.70
C GLY A 136 6.79 5.67 0.50
N ILE A 137 7.66 6.40 -0.23
CA ILE A 137 9.07 6.06 -0.39
C ILE A 137 9.80 6.13 0.96
N LEU A 138 9.64 7.22 1.72
CA LEU A 138 10.21 7.38 3.05
C LEU A 138 9.80 6.23 3.97
N PHE A 139 8.51 5.88 3.99
CA PHE A 139 8.01 4.80 4.83
C PHE A 139 8.65 3.45 4.47
N ASN A 140 8.70 3.11 3.19
CA ASN A 140 9.29 1.86 2.72
C ASN A 140 10.75 1.74 3.16
N GLU A 141 11.54 2.78 2.93
CA GLU A 141 12.95 2.78 3.31
C GLU A 141 13.16 2.79 4.83
N PHE A 142 12.39 3.58 5.56
CA PHE A 142 12.54 3.69 7.02
C PHE A 142 12.08 2.43 7.75
N SER A 143 11.17 1.66 7.17
CA SER A 143 10.70 0.38 7.69
C SER A 143 11.77 -0.72 7.72
N ARG A 144 12.92 -0.54 7.09
CA ARG A 144 14.04 -1.50 7.06
C ARG A 144 14.52 -1.91 8.46
N TYR A 145 14.40 -1.02 9.45
CA TYR A 145 14.78 -1.30 10.84
C TYR A 145 13.60 -1.76 11.72
N LYS A 146 12.40 -1.93 11.13
CA LYS A 146 11.21 -2.38 11.85
C LYS A 146 11.35 -3.85 12.26
N LYS A 147 11.03 -4.16 13.53
CA LYS A 147 10.96 -5.54 14.00
C LYS A 147 9.66 -6.19 13.47
N LYS A 148 9.67 -7.51 13.24
CA LYS A 148 8.48 -8.26 12.81
C LYS A 148 7.27 -8.13 13.76
N SER A 149 7.49 -7.76 15.02
CA SER A 149 6.44 -7.52 16.02
C SER A 149 5.65 -6.22 15.80
N ASP A 150 6.18 -5.28 15.02
CA ASP A 150 5.62 -3.93 14.86
C ASP A 150 4.77 -3.81 13.57
N ALA A 151 4.29 -4.93 13.04
CA ALA A 151 3.64 -5.06 11.74
C ALA A 151 2.17 -4.57 11.70
N GLY A 152 1.80 -3.53 12.46
CA GLY A 152 0.41 -3.07 12.59
C GLY A 152 -0.14 -2.29 11.39
N GLN A 153 0.69 -1.58 10.64
CA GLN A 153 0.27 -0.77 9.49
C GLN A 153 0.97 -1.23 8.23
N VAL A 154 0.20 -1.46 7.17
CA VAL A 154 0.65 -1.92 5.86
C VAL A 154 0.36 -0.82 4.86
N PHE A 155 1.42 -0.23 4.29
CA PHE A 155 1.27 0.76 3.23
C PHE A 155 1.01 0.07 1.90
N THR A 156 0.14 0.66 1.11
CA THR A 156 -0.19 0.14 -0.22
C THR A 156 0.96 0.47 -1.18
N PRO A 157 1.51 -0.52 -1.91
CA PRO A 157 2.52 -0.23 -2.91
C PRO A 157 2.00 0.76 -3.96
N GLU A 158 2.84 1.71 -4.37
CA GLU A 158 2.46 2.80 -5.28
C GLU A 158 1.88 2.30 -6.61
N HIS A 159 2.43 1.24 -7.19
CA HIS A 159 1.90 0.65 -8.42
C HIS A 159 0.47 0.12 -8.25
N ILE A 160 0.06 -0.27 -7.03
CA ILE A 160 -1.30 -0.71 -6.72
C ILE A 160 -2.24 0.48 -6.51
N THR A 161 -1.74 1.59 -5.96
CA THR A 161 -2.57 2.81 -5.86
C THR A 161 -2.93 3.34 -7.24
N ASP A 162 -2.00 3.36 -8.18
CA ASP A 162 -2.25 3.73 -9.57
C ASP A 162 -3.17 2.73 -10.28
N PHE A 163 -2.91 1.43 -10.10
CA PHE A 163 -3.76 0.38 -10.65
C PHE A 163 -5.21 0.49 -10.16
N MET A 164 -5.44 0.73 -8.87
CA MET A 164 -6.80 0.93 -8.34
C MET A 164 -7.48 2.17 -8.94
N TYR A 165 -6.75 3.28 -9.10
CA TYR A 165 -7.25 4.47 -9.79
C TYR A 165 -7.81 4.11 -11.18
N ARG A 166 -7.07 3.32 -11.96
CA ARG A 166 -7.44 2.94 -13.33
C ARG A 166 -8.59 1.95 -13.38
N ILE A 167 -8.57 0.87 -12.58
CA ILE A 167 -9.63 -0.16 -12.63
C ILE A 167 -10.96 0.33 -12.10
N LEU A 168 -10.98 1.36 -11.24
CA LEU A 168 -12.21 2.00 -10.76
C LEU A 168 -12.69 3.10 -11.73
N GLY A 169 -11.92 3.40 -12.76
CA GLY A 169 -12.25 4.43 -13.74
C GLY A 169 -12.38 5.80 -13.10
N VAL A 170 -11.44 6.17 -12.25
CA VAL A 170 -11.37 7.51 -11.68
C VAL A 170 -10.97 8.49 -12.77
N THR A 171 -11.58 9.65 -12.79
CA THR A 171 -11.33 10.73 -13.74
C THR A 171 -11.16 12.05 -13.01
N LYS A 172 -10.68 13.08 -13.70
CA LYS A 172 -10.54 14.45 -13.15
C LYS A 172 -11.83 15.05 -12.61
N ASP A 173 -13.00 14.47 -12.93
CA ASP A 173 -14.30 14.99 -12.50
C ASP A 173 -14.86 14.27 -11.27
N ASP A 174 -14.16 13.25 -10.77
CA ASP A 174 -14.57 12.47 -9.61
C ASP A 174 -14.22 13.16 -8.28
N ARG A 175 -14.93 12.78 -7.22
CA ARG A 175 -14.65 13.11 -5.82
C ARG A 175 -14.21 11.83 -5.13
N VAL A 176 -12.94 11.78 -4.72
CA VAL A 176 -12.27 10.56 -4.26
C VAL A 176 -12.16 10.56 -2.75
N LEU A 177 -12.52 9.43 -2.13
CA LEU A 177 -12.40 9.19 -0.69
C LEU A 177 -11.46 8.03 -0.40
N ASP A 178 -10.59 8.21 0.59
CA ASP A 178 -9.96 7.13 1.36
C ASP A 178 -10.27 7.32 2.85
N ALA A 179 -11.16 6.49 3.41
CA ALA A 179 -11.57 6.60 4.82
C ALA A 179 -10.59 5.92 5.80
N THR A 180 -9.44 5.46 5.31
CA THR A 180 -8.31 4.90 6.10
C THR A 180 -7.01 5.30 5.44
N CYS A 181 -6.84 6.61 5.20
CA CYS A 181 -5.90 7.11 4.21
C CYS A 181 -4.42 6.87 4.56
N GLY A 182 -4.09 6.51 5.79
CA GLY A 182 -2.71 6.33 6.16
C GLY A 182 -1.91 7.61 5.93
N SER A 183 -0.77 7.53 5.26
CA SER A 183 0.03 8.68 4.84
C SER A 183 -0.53 9.42 3.59
N GLY A 184 -1.70 9.04 3.10
CA GLY A 184 -2.35 9.70 1.97
C GLY A 184 -1.96 9.16 0.59
N GLY A 185 -1.35 7.97 0.49
CA GLY A 185 -0.83 7.45 -0.78
C GLY A 185 -1.87 7.33 -1.90
N PHE A 186 -3.09 6.82 -1.62
CA PHE A 186 -4.17 6.80 -2.60
C PHE A 186 -4.63 8.20 -3.01
N LEU A 187 -4.74 9.09 -2.02
CA LEU A 187 -5.25 10.45 -2.23
C LEU A 187 -4.27 11.27 -3.08
N PHE A 188 -2.99 11.18 -2.72
CA PHE A 188 -1.95 11.87 -3.48
C PHE A 188 -1.88 11.35 -4.92
N LYS A 189 -1.88 10.02 -5.12
CA LYS A 189 -1.84 9.43 -6.47
C LYS A 189 -3.07 9.79 -7.30
N ALA A 190 -4.26 9.76 -6.69
CA ALA A 190 -5.48 10.20 -7.36
C ALA A 190 -5.39 11.68 -7.78
N MET A 191 -4.96 12.56 -6.87
CA MET A 191 -4.77 13.98 -7.17
C MET A 191 -3.79 14.21 -8.32
N ALA A 192 -2.63 13.55 -8.29
CA ALA A 192 -1.61 13.69 -9.33
C ALA A 192 -2.13 13.23 -10.70
N ASN A 193 -2.80 12.09 -10.78
CA ASN A 193 -3.36 11.57 -12.02
C ASN A 193 -4.49 12.47 -12.54
N MET A 194 -5.39 12.96 -11.69
CA MET A 194 -6.47 13.89 -12.05
C MET A 194 -5.91 15.20 -12.60
N ILE A 195 -4.85 15.76 -11.98
CA ILE A 195 -4.16 16.96 -12.47
C ILE A 195 -3.49 16.68 -13.82
N GLN A 196 -2.85 15.52 -13.98
CA GLN A 196 -2.26 15.14 -15.25
C GLN A 196 -3.30 15.08 -16.39
N GLU A 197 -4.53 14.65 -16.11
CA GLU A 197 -5.64 14.65 -17.07
C GLU A 197 -6.10 16.05 -17.48
N THR A 198 -5.80 17.10 -16.70
CA THR A 198 -6.05 18.50 -17.10
C THR A 198 -4.97 19.06 -18.02
N GLY A 199 -3.89 18.31 -18.27
CA GLY A 199 -2.73 18.76 -19.03
C GLY A 199 -1.65 19.43 -18.17
N GLY A 200 -1.77 19.37 -16.85
CA GLY A 200 -0.78 19.88 -15.89
C GLY A 200 -0.67 21.39 -15.83
N VAL A 201 -1.66 22.14 -16.35
CA VAL A 201 -1.70 23.60 -16.30
C VAL A 201 -2.38 24.02 -15.00
N ASP A 202 -1.86 25.09 -14.38
CA ASP A 202 -2.51 25.72 -13.21
C ASP A 202 -3.75 26.47 -13.67
N ASP A 203 -4.85 25.77 -13.80
CA ASP A 203 -6.16 26.25 -14.18
C ASP A 203 -7.19 26.10 -13.04
N ASP A 204 -8.39 26.56 -13.27
CA ASP A 204 -9.49 26.46 -12.29
C ASP A 204 -9.75 25.00 -11.90
N LYS A 205 -9.63 24.06 -12.86
CA LYS A 205 -9.87 22.65 -12.61
C LYS A 205 -8.80 22.03 -11.69
N THR A 206 -7.54 22.39 -11.86
CA THR A 206 -6.44 21.98 -10.98
C THR A 206 -6.68 22.46 -9.54
N ARG A 207 -7.15 23.71 -9.37
CA ARG A 207 -7.54 24.23 -8.05
C ARG A 207 -8.72 23.48 -7.44
N ASP A 208 -9.76 23.18 -8.24
CA ASP A 208 -10.93 22.42 -7.80
C ASP A 208 -10.53 21.00 -7.34
N ILE A 209 -9.65 20.32 -8.11
CA ILE A 209 -9.15 18.99 -7.73
C ILE A 209 -8.47 19.06 -6.36
N LYS A 210 -7.58 20.02 -6.17
CA LYS A 210 -6.82 20.19 -4.93
C LYS A 210 -7.70 20.58 -3.73
N SER A 211 -8.75 21.37 -3.93
CA SER A 211 -9.56 21.92 -2.84
C SER A 211 -10.85 21.15 -2.56
N GLU A 212 -11.44 20.48 -3.57
CA GLU A 212 -12.81 20.02 -3.50
C GLU A 212 -13.02 18.55 -3.92
N GLN A 213 -11.97 17.84 -4.34
CA GLN A 213 -12.16 16.51 -4.93
C GLN A 213 -11.43 15.38 -4.23
N ILE A 214 -10.58 15.66 -3.24
CA ILE A 214 -9.77 14.66 -2.53
C ILE A 214 -10.12 14.70 -1.05
N TYR A 215 -10.55 13.55 -0.49
CA TYR A 215 -11.05 13.43 0.88
C TYR A 215 -10.40 12.27 1.61
N GLY A 216 -9.99 12.47 2.86
CA GLY A 216 -9.33 11.45 3.66
C GLY A 216 -9.76 11.46 5.12
N ILE A 217 -9.85 10.26 5.69
CA ILE A 217 -10.02 10.05 7.12
C ILE A 217 -8.86 9.17 7.60
N GLU A 218 -8.21 9.58 8.68
CA GLU A 218 -7.22 8.76 9.39
C GLU A 218 -7.50 8.82 10.90
N PHE A 219 -7.41 7.67 11.54
CA PHE A 219 -7.67 7.56 12.98
C PHE A 219 -6.44 7.86 13.83
N ASP A 220 -5.30 7.34 13.41
CA ASP A 220 -4.04 7.45 14.14
C ASP A 220 -3.43 8.83 13.92
N ARG A 221 -3.13 9.54 15.02
CA ARG A 221 -2.67 10.93 14.98
C ARG A 221 -1.31 11.07 14.30
N ASP A 222 -0.36 10.17 14.60
CA ASP A 222 0.99 10.23 14.03
C ASP A 222 0.93 10.04 12.51
N VAL A 223 0.09 9.10 12.08
CA VAL A 223 -0.08 8.79 10.66
C VAL A 223 -0.88 9.87 9.94
N TYR A 224 -1.86 10.47 10.61
CA TYR A 224 -2.59 11.62 10.10
C TYR A 224 -1.67 12.83 9.86
N ALA A 225 -0.72 13.07 10.78
CA ALA A 225 0.31 14.11 10.58
C ALA A 225 1.15 13.85 9.32
N LEU A 226 1.48 12.58 9.05
CA LEU A 226 2.19 12.22 7.81
C LEU A 226 1.35 12.44 6.54
N ALA A 227 0.03 12.19 6.60
CA ALA A 227 -0.86 12.51 5.49
C ALA A 227 -0.92 14.02 5.22
N CYS A 228 -1.00 14.82 6.29
CA CYS A 228 -0.93 16.28 6.18
C CYS A 228 0.38 16.74 5.55
N ALA A 229 1.51 16.18 6.00
CA ALA A 229 2.82 16.49 5.43
C ALA A 229 2.90 16.15 3.94
N ASN A 230 2.43 14.96 3.55
CA ASN A 230 2.43 14.52 2.17
C ASN A 230 1.69 15.52 1.26
N MET A 231 0.50 15.94 1.68
CA MET A 231 -0.27 16.94 0.95
C MET A 231 0.42 18.31 0.90
N LEU A 232 1.02 18.75 2.01
CA LEU A 232 1.73 20.04 2.07
C LEU A 232 3.00 20.06 1.21
N ILE A 233 3.80 19.01 1.23
CA ILE A 233 5.04 18.87 0.44
C ILE A 233 4.74 18.98 -1.06
N HIS A 234 3.66 18.40 -1.52
CA HIS A 234 3.28 18.35 -2.93
C HIS A 234 2.35 19.48 -3.39
N ASP A 235 2.24 20.54 -2.60
CA ASP A 235 1.31 21.64 -2.88
C ASP A 235 -0.12 21.13 -3.11
N GLY A 236 -0.52 20.16 -2.31
CA GLY A 236 -1.78 19.42 -2.41
C GLY A 236 -3.02 20.25 -2.11
N GLY A 237 -2.90 21.59 -2.10
CA GLY A 237 -4.02 22.50 -1.93
C GLY A 237 -4.60 22.48 -0.52
N ASN A 238 -5.90 22.68 -0.43
CA ASN A 238 -6.62 22.74 0.83
C ASN A 238 -6.68 21.38 1.50
N THR A 239 -5.99 21.21 2.61
CA THR A 239 -6.01 19.99 3.43
C THR A 239 -7.24 19.89 4.33
N ASP A 240 -8.22 20.80 4.25
CA ASP A 240 -9.46 20.77 5.07
C ASP A 240 -10.31 19.51 4.83
N ASN A 241 -10.07 18.83 3.73
CA ASN A 241 -10.71 17.57 3.41
C ASN A 241 -10.00 16.33 3.99
N LEU A 242 -8.90 16.51 4.72
CA LEU A 242 -8.31 15.50 5.57
C LEU A 242 -8.76 15.71 7.01
N VAL A 243 -9.30 14.66 7.64
CA VAL A 243 -9.80 14.73 9.03
C VAL A 243 -9.26 13.58 9.85
N GLN A 244 -8.90 13.90 11.11
CA GLN A 244 -8.57 12.88 12.10
C GLN A 244 -9.87 12.39 12.75
N MET A 245 -10.31 11.17 12.39
CA MET A 245 -11.59 10.64 12.84
C MET A 245 -11.61 9.11 12.83
N ASP A 246 -12.46 8.51 13.64
CA ASP A 246 -12.70 7.07 13.56
C ASP A 246 -13.74 6.75 12.48
N ALA A 247 -13.31 6.17 11.37
CA ALA A 247 -14.16 5.81 10.23
C ALA A 247 -15.31 4.82 10.54
N ARG A 248 -15.37 4.28 11.78
CA ARG A 248 -16.44 3.39 12.24
C ARG A 248 -17.63 4.13 12.84
N THR A 249 -17.51 5.41 13.09
CA THR A 249 -18.50 6.21 13.81
C THR A 249 -19.58 6.77 12.88
N GLU A 250 -20.73 7.08 13.46
CA GLU A 250 -21.80 7.78 12.74
C GLU A 250 -21.36 9.17 12.28
N GLU A 251 -20.57 9.87 13.10
CA GLU A 251 -19.98 11.17 12.76
C GLU A 251 -19.16 11.10 11.45
N ALA A 252 -18.35 10.04 11.29
CA ALA A 252 -17.61 9.81 10.07
C ALA A 252 -18.55 9.53 8.88
N GLY A 253 -19.61 8.77 9.11
CA GLY A 253 -20.66 8.53 8.11
C GLY A 253 -21.34 9.82 7.66
N GLU A 254 -21.78 10.67 8.58
CA GLU A 254 -22.36 11.98 8.28
C GLU A 254 -21.39 12.89 7.52
N TRP A 255 -20.12 12.91 7.92
CA TRP A 255 -19.09 13.66 7.21
C TRP A 255 -18.92 13.16 5.78
N ILE A 256 -18.83 11.83 5.56
CA ILE A 256 -18.74 11.21 4.22
C ILE A 256 -19.94 11.61 3.36
N ALA A 257 -21.16 11.48 3.90
CA ALA A 257 -22.39 11.81 3.19
C ALA A 257 -22.43 13.28 2.72
N SER A 258 -21.83 14.19 3.50
CA SER A 258 -21.75 15.63 3.15
C SER A 258 -20.83 15.95 1.96
N LYS A 259 -19.92 15.00 1.56
CA LYS A 259 -18.87 15.25 0.57
C LYS A 259 -19.23 14.86 -0.87
N HIS A 260 -20.38 14.22 -1.09
CA HIS A 260 -20.83 13.78 -2.43
C HIS A 260 -19.77 12.95 -3.17
N ILE A 261 -19.19 11.97 -2.51
CA ILE A 261 -18.14 11.09 -3.02
C ILE A 261 -18.65 10.30 -4.24
N THR A 262 -17.82 10.15 -5.27
CA THR A 262 -18.12 9.35 -6.45
C THR A 262 -17.26 8.10 -6.58
N LYS A 263 -16.08 8.12 -5.95
CA LYS A 263 -15.12 7.01 -5.95
C LYS A 263 -14.51 6.81 -4.57
N VAL A 264 -14.36 5.55 -4.16
CA VAL A 264 -13.66 5.17 -2.93
C VAL A 264 -12.48 4.26 -3.29
N LEU A 265 -11.29 4.63 -2.84
CA LEU A 265 -10.08 3.82 -2.94
C LEU A 265 -9.55 3.60 -1.54
N MET A 266 -9.56 2.38 -1.04
CA MET A 266 -9.28 2.14 0.38
C MET A 266 -8.55 0.83 0.63
N ASN A 267 -7.55 0.87 1.50
CA ASN A 267 -6.88 -0.29 2.08
C ASN A 267 -7.06 -0.29 3.60
N PRO A 268 -8.20 -0.75 4.13
CA PRO A 268 -8.50 -0.67 5.55
C PRO A 268 -7.67 -1.65 6.38
N PRO A 269 -7.50 -1.42 7.69
CA PRO A 269 -6.76 -2.32 8.56
C PRO A 269 -7.41 -3.70 8.60
N TYR A 270 -6.62 -4.77 8.39
CA TYR A 270 -7.15 -6.14 8.25
C TYR A 270 -7.57 -6.80 9.57
N GLU A 271 -7.04 -6.34 10.68
CA GLU A 271 -7.29 -6.93 11.98
C GLU A 271 -8.73 -6.70 12.46
N ASN A 272 -9.35 -7.75 13.01
CA ASN A 272 -10.72 -7.67 13.49
C ASN A 272 -10.91 -6.65 14.63
N LYS A 273 -9.86 -6.43 15.44
CA LYS A 273 -9.90 -5.43 16.53
C LYS A 273 -10.14 -4.00 16.04
N TYR A 274 -9.75 -3.67 14.81
CA TYR A 274 -9.99 -2.36 14.20
C TYR A 274 -11.31 -2.28 13.42
N GLY A 275 -12.09 -3.37 13.36
CA GLY A 275 -13.42 -3.35 12.77
C GLY A 275 -13.45 -3.15 11.26
N CYS A 276 -12.51 -3.76 10.52
CA CYS A 276 -12.36 -3.64 9.07
C CYS A 276 -13.71 -3.61 8.30
N MET A 277 -14.56 -4.60 8.51
CA MET A 277 -15.86 -4.67 7.82
C MET A 277 -16.90 -3.68 8.34
N THR A 278 -16.72 -3.14 9.54
CA THR A 278 -17.54 -2.03 10.05
C THR A 278 -17.21 -0.74 9.32
N ILE A 279 -15.91 -0.49 9.05
CA ILE A 279 -15.48 0.65 8.25
C ILE A 279 -16.03 0.53 6.83
N VAL A 280 -15.84 -0.64 6.18
CA VAL A 280 -16.35 -0.90 4.82
C VAL A 280 -17.86 -0.67 4.73
N GLU A 281 -18.64 -1.21 5.67
CA GLU A 281 -20.09 -1.05 5.73
C GLU A 281 -20.47 0.43 5.94
N ASN A 282 -19.81 1.12 6.89
CA ASN A 282 -20.08 2.54 7.15
C ASN A 282 -19.82 3.42 5.91
N VAL A 283 -18.73 3.17 5.20
CA VAL A 283 -18.42 3.90 3.95
C VAL A 283 -19.48 3.63 2.89
N LEU A 284 -19.84 2.35 2.65
CA LEU A 284 -20.84 1.98 1.64
C LEU A 284 -22.22 2.59 1.94
N ASP A 285 -22.63 2.61 3.23
CA ASP A 285 -23.94 3.12 3.64
C ASP A 285 -24.06 4.66 3.51
N HIS A 286 -22.93 5.39 3.51
CA HIS A 286 -22.93 6.86 3.54
C HIS A 286 -22.45 7.54 2.26
N VAL A 287 -21.87 6.80 1.31
CA VAL A 287 -21.60 7.37 -0.03
C VAL A 287 -22.86 7.39 -0.88
N PRO A 288 -22.99 8.30 -1.87
CA PRO A 288 -24.14 8.34 -2.78
C PRO A 288 -24.36 7.01 -3.52
N SER A 289 -25.60 6.70 -3.84
CA SER A 289 -25.94 5.55 -4.69
C SER A 289 -25.24 5.67 -6.05
N GLY A 290 -24.67 4.55 -6.55
CA GLY A 290 -23.88 4.50 -7.76
C GLY A 290 -22.39 4.81 -7.57
N THR A 291 -21.94 5.18 -6.35
CA THR A 291 -20.53 5.33 -6.05
C THR A 291 -19.80 4.00 -6.23
N VAL A 292 -18.69 4.03 -6.98
CA VAL A 292 -17.82 2.86 -7.16
C VAL A 292 -16.78 2.82 -6.07
N CYS A 293 -16.78 1.75 -5.28
CA CYS A 293 -15.93 1.60 -4.11
C CYS A 293 -14.99 0.41 -4.27
N GLY A 294 -13.68 0.66 -4.23
CA GLY A 294 -12.63 -0.36 -4.26
C GLY A 294 -11.98 -0.54 -2.89
N PHE A 295 -11.94 -1.78 -2.41
CA PHE A 295 -11.35 -2.14 -1.12
C PHE A 295 -10.30 -3.23 -1.28
N ILE A 296 -9.09 -2.99 -0.78
CA ILE A 296 -8.07 -4.05 -0.64
C ILE A 296 -8.35 -4.79 0.67
N LEU A 297 -8.71 -6.05 0.59
CA LEU A 297 -9.02 -6.88 1.75
C LEU A 297 -8.31 -8.24 1.64
N PRO A 298 -8.08 -8.95 2.76
CA PRO A 298 -7.68 -10.35 2.71
C PRO A 298 -8.61 -11.17 1.83
N GLU A 299 -8.07 -12.02 0.98
CA GLU A 299 -8.79 -12.78 -0.07
C GLU A 299 -10.14 -13.37 0.39
N LYS A 300 -10.16 -13.96 1.59
CA LYS A 300 -11.36 -14.59 2.16
C LYS A 300 -12.09 -13.71 3.19
N LYS A 301 -11.86 -12.40 3.21
CA LYS A 301 -12.42 -11.52 4.24
C LYS A 301 -13.94 -11.50 4.24
N LEU A 302 -14.57 -11.39 3.08
CA LEU A 302 -16.02 -11.34 2.96
C LEU A 302 -16.65 -12.67 3.41
N GLU A 303 -16.06 -13.81 3.03
CA GLU A 303 -16.55 -15.14 3.42
C GLU A 303 -16.40 -15.40 4.94
N LYS A 304 -15.38 -14.79 5.59
CA LYS A 304 -15.14 -14.89 7.04
C LYS A 304 -15.96 -13.90 7.86
N THR A 305 -16.59 -12.92 7.22
CA THR A 305 -17.47 -11.95 7.87
C THR A 305 -18.78 -12.62 8.29
N SER A 306 -19.40 -12.12 9.37
CA SER A 306 -20.65 -12.71 9.86
C SER A 306 -21.74 -12.69 8.76
N LYS A 307 -22.48 -13.79 8.63
CA LYS A 307 -23.56 -13.91 7.64
C LYS A 307 -24.59 -12.80 7.76
N LYS A 308 -24.84 -12.31 8.98
CA LYS A 308 -25.80 -11.23 9.22
C LYS A 308 -25.29 -9.91 8.61
N GLN A 309 -24.00 -9.59 8.79
CA GLN A 309 -23.40 -8.37 8.25
C GLN A 309 -23.31 -8.45 6.72
N MET A 310 -22.81 -9.56 6.17
CA MET A 310 -22.74 -9.73 4.72
C MET A 310 -24.12 -9.66 4.05
N LYS A 311 -25.15 -10.22 4.71
CA LYS A 311 -26.52 -10.10 4.19
C LYS A 311 -26.99 -8.64 4.14
N ARG A 312 -26.67 -7.80 5.16
CA ARG A 312 -26.99 -6.37 5.12
C ARG A 312 -26.26 -5.68 3.98
N ILE A 313 -24.94 -5.86 3.89
CA ILE A 313 -24.11 -5.25 2.84
C ILE A 313 -24.66 -5.61 1.46
N LEU A 314 -24.88 -6.90 1.15
CA LEU A 314 -25.34 -7.33 -0.16
C LEU A 314 -26.83 -7.03 -0.44
N SER A 315 -27.61 -6.72 0.60
CA SER A 315 -29.01 -6.24 0.41
C SER A 315 -29.05 -4.77 -0.01
N ASN A 316 -28.01 -4.00 0.25
CA ASN A 316 -27.96 -2.56 0.00
C ASN A 316 -26.91 -2.20 -1.07
N HIS A 317 -25.87 -3.02 -1.24
CA HIS A 317 -24.74 -2.73 -2.12
C HIS A 317 -24.38 -3.96 -2.94
N LYS A 318 -23.85 -3.74 -4.14
CA LYS A 318 -23.57 -4.78 -5.11
C LYS A 318 -22.06 -5.01 -5.23
N LEU A 319 -21.60 -6.22 -4.94
CA LEU A 319 -20.26 -6.67 -5.32
C LEU A 319 -20.24 -6.92 -6.83
N THR A 320 -19.46 -6.17 -7.56
CA THR A 320 -19.43 -6.21 -9.03
C THR A 320 -18.20 -6.95 -9.56
N LYS A 321 -17.04 -6.74 -8.94
CA LYS A 321 -15.78 -7.32 -9.40
C LYS A 321 -14.88 -7.70 -8.23
N VAL A 322 -14.07 -8.73 -8.42
CA VAL A 322 -12.99 -9.13 -7.50
C VAL A 322 -11.75 -9.46 -8.30
N ILE A 323 -10.61 -8.86 -7.97
CA ILE A 323 -9.33 -9.30 -8.50
C ILE A 323 -8.46 -9.82 -7.36
N LYS A 324 -8.13 -11.11 -7.40
CA LYS A 324 -7.15 -11.71 -6.50
C LYS A 324 -5.77 -11.22 -6.92
N MET A 325 -5.01 -10.73 -5.95
CA MET A 325 -3.67 -10.16 -6.15
C MET A 325 -2.58 -11.21 -5.94
N PRO A 326 -1.34 -10.96 -6.39
CA PRO A 326 -0.19 -11.82 -6.13
C PRO A 326 -0.03 -12.13 -4.64
N GLU A 327 0.39 -13.37 -4.32
CA GLU A 327 0.48 -13.83 -2.91
C GLU A 327 1.54 -13.06 -2.10
N ASP A 328 2.56 -12.53 -2.76
CA ASP A 328 3.67 -11.79 -2.16
C ASP A 328 3.55 -10.26 -2.31
N LEU A 329 2.37 -9.75 -2.69
CA LEU A 329 2.13 -8.32 -2.92
C LEU A 329 2.57 -7.46 -1.73
N PHE A 330 2.15 -7.82 -0.53
CA PHE A 330 2.55 -7.15 0.70
C PHE A 330 3.70 -7.92 1.36
N PHE A 331 4.92 -7.56 0.98
CA PHE A 331 6.12 -8.22 1.46
C PHE A 331 6.19 -8.24 3.00
N GLY A 332 6.39 -9.43 3.57
CA GLY A 332 6.53 -9.63 5.01
C GLY A 332 5.24 -9.73 5.81
N VAL A 333 4.07 -9.50 5.21
CA VAL A 333 2.75 -9.56 5.91
C VAL A 333 2.14 -10.97 5.88
N GLY A 334 2.47 -11.78 4.86
CA GLY A 334 2.00 -13.17 4.74
C GLY A 334 0.49 -13.32 4.54
N VAL A 335 -0.19 -12.28 4.01
CA VAL A 335 -1.63 -12.29 3.74
C VAL A 335 -1.86 -12.05 2.26
N THR A 336 -2.48 -13.03 1.58
CA THR A 336 -2.98 -12.83 0.22
C THR A 336 -4.19 -11.92 0.24
N THR A 337 -4.19 -10.93 -0.62
CA THR A 337 -5.25 -9.92 -0.72
C THR A 337 -5.99 -9.98 -2.04
N SER A 338 -7.17 -9.39 -2.07
CA SER A 338 -7.94 -9.12 -3.28
C SER A 338 -8.46 -7.68 -3.25
N ILE A 339 -8.66 -7.09 -4.42
CA ILE A 339 -9.40 -5.85 -4.56
C ILE A 339 -10.85 -6.24 -4.81
N PHE A 340 -11.75 -5.78 -3.94
CA PHE A 340 -13.18 -5.97 -4.04
C PHE A 340 -13.82 -4.66 -4.51
N VAL A 341 -14.56 -4.70 -5.60
CA VAL A 341 -15.25 -3.52 -6.17
C VAL A 341 -16.73 -3.63 -5.93
N PHE A 342 -17.27 -2.65 -5.21
CA PHE A 342 -18.70 -2.52 -4.93
C PHE A 342 -19.30 -1.31 -5.66
N GLU A 343 -20.58 -1.43 -6.00
CA GLU A 343 -21.45 -0.32 -6.34
C GLU A 343 -22.37 -0.06 -5.14
N ALA A 344 -22.25 1.13 -4.56
CA ALA A 344 -23.04 1.52 -3.39
C ALA A 344 -24.51 1.80 -3.77
N GLY A 345 -25.44 1.50 -2.88
CA GLY A 345 -26.87 1.79 -3.06
C GLY A 345 -27.60 0.91 -4.10
N ALA A 346 -26.96 -0.16 -4.57
CA ALA A 346 -27.55 -1.12 -5.50
C ALA A 346 -27.54 -2.53 -4.86
N PRO A 347 -28.69 -3.20 -4.63
CA PRO A 347 -28.70 -4.53 -4.03
C PRO A 347 -28.12 -5.59 -4.98
N GLN A 348 -27.50 -6.64 -4.42
CA GLN A 348 -26.92 -7.74 -5.20
C GLN A 348 -27.94 -8.54 -6.02
N ASN A 349 -29.15 -8.74 -5.51
CA ASN A 349 -30.26 -9.42 -6.18
C ASN A 349 -29.92 -10.79 -6.81
N GLY A 350 -28.90 -11.49 -6.31
CA GLY A 350 -28.45 -12.77 -6.86
C GLY A 350 -27.64 -12.64 -8.15
N GLU A 351 -27.29 -11.43 -8.57
CA GLU A 351 -26.42 -11.24 -9.73
C GLU A 351 -25.00 -11.73 -9.44
N LYS A 352 -24.41 -12.45 -10.39
CA LYS A 352 -23.04 -12.91 -10.33
C LYS A 352 -22.08 -11.75 -10.49
N PHE A 353 -20.93 -11.81 -9.79
CA PHE A 353 -19.86 -10.86 -9.97
C PHE A 353 -18.71 -11.46 -10.80
N PHE A 354 -17.96 -10.58 -11.45
CA PHE A 354 -16.77 -10.95 -12.19
C PHE A 354 -15.59 -11.13 -11.23
N ALA A 355 -14.84 -12.23 -11.35
CA ALA A 355 -13.63 -12.47 -10.55
C ALA A 355 -12.48 -12.90 -11.44
N CYS A 356 -11.28 -12.43 -11.14
CA CYS A 356 -10.07 -12.81 -11.84
C CYS A 356 -8.87 -12.92 -10.89
N TYR A 357 -7.76 -13.48 -11.38
CA TYR A 357 -6.54 -13.68 -10.60
C TYR A 357 -5.31 -13.15 -11.32
N MET A 358 -4.71 -12.11 -10.79
CA MET A 358 -3.38 -11.63 -11.16
C MET A 358 -2.34 -12.45 -10.41
N GLU A 359 -1.79 -13.47 -11.05
CA GLU A 359 -0.80 -14.35 -10.42
C GLU A 359 0.53 -13.63 -10.13
N SER A 360 0.92 -12.69 -10.98
CA SER A 360 2.16 -11.92 -10.83
C SER A 360 1.96 -10.48 -11.31
N ASP A 361 2.55 -9.54 -10.61
CA ASP A 361 2.68 -8.14 -11.02
C ASP A 361 4.02 -7.84 -11.73
N GLY A 362 4.85 -8.87 -11.94
CA GLY A 362 6.15 -8.71 -12.59
C GLY A 362 7.26 -8.12 -11.72
N LEU A 363 6.94 -7.67 -10.50
CA LEU A 363 7.91 -7.12 -9.57
C LEU A 363 8.67 -8.25 -8.86
N ILE A 364 9.97 -8.03 -8.61
CA ILE A 364 10.81 -8.97 -7.89
C ILE A 364 11.37 -8.37 -6.61
N VAL A 365 11.65 -9.22 -5.63
CA VAL A 365 12.27 -8.77 -4.36
C VAL A 365 13.74 -8.46 -4.60
N VAL A 366 14.11 -7.21 -4.39
CA VAL A 366 15.52 -6.74 -4.43
C VAL A 366 16.02 -6.61 -2.99
N LYS A 367 17.22 -7.18 -2.74
CA LYS A 367 17.82 -7.16 -1.40
C LYS A 367 17.90 -5.73 -0.85
N ASN A 368 17.33 -5.52 0.32
CA ASN A 368 17.25 -4.24 1.04
C ASN A 368 16.47 -3.11 0.33
N LYS A 369 15.80 -3.38 -0.78
CA LYS A 369 15.00 -2.38 -1.52
C LYS A 369 13.50 -2.71 -1.59
N GLY A 370 13.08 -3.91 -1.12
CA GLY A 370 11.69 -4.36 -1.28
C GLY A 370 11.40 -4.91 -2.68
N ARG A 371 10.16 -4.78 -3.16
CA ARG A 371 9.74 -5.25 -4.49
C ARG A 371 9.85 -4.13 -5.51
N HIS A 372 10.54 -4.39 -6.62
CA HIS A 372 10.76 -3.42 -7.70
C HIS A 372 10.52 -4.05 -9.07
N ASP A 373 10.05 -3.26 -10.03
CA ASP A 373 9.93 -3.64 -11.44
C ASP A 373 11.27 -3.50 -12.17
N VAL A 374 12.20 -4.40 -11.85
CA VAL A 374 13.57 -4.40 -12.42
C VAL A 374 13.56 -4.65 -13.94
N HIS A 375 12.51 -5.27 -14.45
CA HIS A 375 12.41 -5.67 -15.87
C HIS A 375 11.46 -4.81 -16.69
N GLY A 376 10.88 -3.77 -16.11
CA GLY A 376 9.93 -2.88 -16.79
C GLY A 376 8.66 -3.60 -17.27
N LYS A 377 8.20 -4.65 -16.56
CA LYS A 377 7.05 -5.47 -16.96
C LYS A 377 5.71 -4.92 -16.50
N TRP A 378 5.73 -4.15 -15.42
CA TRP A 378 4.49 -3.68 -14.80
C TRP A 378 3.57 -2.90 -15.76
N PRO A 379 4.04 -1.96 -16.59
CA PRO A 379 3.15 -1.20 -17.46
C PRO A 379 2.31 -2.06 -18.42
N GLU A 380 2.88 -3.16 -18.93
CA GLU A 380 2.17 -4.10 -19.81
C GLU A 380 1.18 -4.94 -19.01
N ILE A 381 1.58 -5.44 -17.84
CA ILE A 381 0.74 -6.21 -16.92
C ILE A 381 -0.42 -5.36 -16.43
N GLU A 382 -0.16 -4.13 -15.99
CA GLU A 382 -1.19 -3.20 -15.56
C GLU A 382 -2.22 -2.96 -16.65
N LYS A 383 -1.78 -2.61 -17.85
CA LYS A 383 -2.67 -2.39 -19.00
C LYS A 383 -3.56 -3.59 -19.27
N HIS A 384 -2.99 -4.80 -19.29
CA HIS A 384 -3.75 -6.03 -19.47
C HIS A 384 -4.87 -6.17 -18.42
N TRP A 385 -4.54 -6.01 -17.14
CA TRP A 385 -5.53 -6.18 -16.08
C TRP A 385 -6.55 -5.04 -15.99
N VAL A 386 -6.17 -3.81 -16.36
CA VAL A 386 -7.14 -2.70 -16.53
C VAL A 386 -8.15 -3.05 -17.62
N ASP A 387 -7.69 -3.56 -18.77
CA ASP A 387 -8.56 -3.97 -19.87
C ASP A 387 -9.48 -5.15 -19.46
N VAL A 388 -8.95 -6.16 -18.78
CA VAL A 388 -9.71 -7.29 -18.24
C VAL A 388 -10.81 -6.82 -17.27
N MET A 389 -10.45 -5.94 -16.33
CA MET A 389 -11.41 -5.42 -15.35
C MET A 389 -12.46 -4.48 -15.97
N ALA A 390 -12.08 -3.72 -16.99
CA ALA A 390 -13.03 -2.86 -17.71
C ALA A 390 -14.04 -3.69 -18.52
N ASN A 391 -13.58 -4.69 -19.25
CA ASN A 391 -14.39 -5.51 -20.14
C ASN A 391 -15.09 -6.68 -19.45
N MET A 392 -14.72 -7.00 -18.20
CA MET A 392 -15.17 -8.17 -17.42
C MET A 392 -15.03 -9.48 -18.23
N SER A 393 -13.94 -9.60 -18.94
CA SER A 393 -13.63 -10.76 -19.79
C SER A 393 -12.12 -10.98 -19.86
N GLY A 394 -11.70 -12.22 -19.97
CA GLY A 394 -10.31 -12.62 -20.06
C GLY A 394 -10.19 -14.12 -20.33
N ASP A 395 -9.01 -14.66 -20.00
CA ASP A 395 -8.67 -16.06 -20.14
C ASP A 395 -9.20 -16.96 -18.99
N ASP A 396 -8.58 -18.12 -18.81
CA ASP A 396 -8.92 -19.09 -17.77
C ASP A 396 -8.69 -18.57 -16.33
N SER A 397 -8.03 -17.43 -16.17
CA SER A 397 -7.90 -16.74 -14.88
C SER A 397 -9.15 -15.94 -14.49
N CYS A 398 -10.16 -15.88 -15.34
CA CYS A 398 -11.39 -15.12 -15.17
C CYS A 398 -12.62 -16.01 -15.00
N GLN A 399 -13.56 -15.61 -14.16
CA GLN A 399 -14.77 -16.37 -13.88
C GLN A 399 -15.93 -15.47 -13.44
N LEU A 400 -17.17 -15.97 -13.59
CA LEU A 400 -18.37 -15.40 -12.97
C LEU A 400 -18.72 -16.21 -11.71
N VAL A 401 -18.73 -15.55 -10.55
CA VAL A 401 -18.98 -16.19 -9.26
C VAL A 401 -20.37 -15.88 -8.75
N ASP A 402 -21.05 -16.91 -8.26
CA ASP A 402 -22.36 -16.76 -7.61
C ASP A 402 -22.16 -16.31 -6.16
N PRO A 403 -22.67 -15.12 -5.77
CA PRO A 403 -22.49 -14.60 -4.41
C PRO A 403 -23.21 -15.41 -3.33
N ALA A 404 -24.13 -16.29 -3.70
CA ALA A 404 -24.77 -17.24 -2.78
C ALA A 404 -23.82 -18.39 -2.37
N GLU A 405 -22.85 -18.72 -3.21
CA GLU A 405 -21.88 -19.79 -2.98
C GLU A 405 -20.56 -19.26 -2.44
N HIS A 406 -20.01 -18.22 -3.07
CA HIS A 406 -18.71 -17.65 -2.76
C HIS A 406 -18.67 -16.13 -2.89
N LEU A 407 -17.78 -15.49 -2.12
CA LEU A 407 -17.55 -14.03 -2.16
C LEU A 407 -16.09 -13.68 -2.46
N SER A 408 -15.39 -14.56 -3.16
CA SER A 408 -13.98 -14.40 -3.55
C SER A 408 -13.71 -15.14 -4.84
N TYR A 409 -12.56 -14.88 -5.45
CA TYR A 409 -12.07 -15.69 -6.56
C TYR A 409 -11.92 -17.16 -6.12
N GLN A 410 -12.36 -18.09 -6.95
CA GLN A 410 -12.24 -19.51 -6.70
C GLN A 410 -11.12 -20.08 -7.56
N THR A 411 -9.98 -20.39 -6.94
CA THR A 411 -8.85 -21.00 -7.65
C THR A 411 -9.31 -22.34 -8.25
N PRO A 412 -9.24 -22.54 -9.57
CA PRO A 412 -9.58 -23.79 -10.19
C PRO A 412 -8.76 -24.93 -9.54
N PRO A 413 -9.38 -26.11 -9.30
CA PRO A 413 -8.63 -27.25 -8.83
C PRO A 413 -7.51 -27.55 -9.82
N LYS A 414 -6.28 -27.70 -9.32
CA LYS A 414 -5.17 -28.09 -10.18
C LYS A 414 -5.56 -29.38 -10.92
N PRO A 415 -5.38 -29.45 -12.25
CA PRO A 415 -5.64 -30.68 -12.98
C PRO A 415 -4.90 -31.82 -12.33
N PHE A 416 -5.62 -32.91 -12.03
CA PHE A 416 -4.97 -34.10 -11.50
C PHE A 416 -4.11 -34.70 -12.60
N VAL A 417 -2.81 -34.51 -12.50
CA VAL A 417 -1.84 -35.12 -13.40
C VAL A 417 -1.53 -36.51 -12.86
N ILE A 418 -2.01 -37.53 -13.53
CA ILE A 418 -1.68 -38.94 -13.20
C ILE A 418 -0.21 -39.15 -13.58
N ARG A 419 0.61 -39.46 -12.60
CA ARG A 419 2.03 -39.79 -12.77
C ARG A 419 2.22 -41.31 -12.65
N GLU A 420 3.31 -41.79 -13.18
CA GLU A 420 3.67 -43.22 -13.10
C GLU A 420 3.75 -43.72 -11.62
N GLU A 421 4.24 -42.81 -10.74
CA GLU A 421 4.34 -43.09 -9.29
C GLU A 421 2.97 -43.29 -8.62
N ASP A 422 1.90 -42.69 -9.16
CA ASP A 422 0.54 -42.83 -8.60
C ASP A 422 0.01 -44.24 -8.80
N PHE A 423 0.36 -44.90 -9.92
CA PHE A 423 0.06 -46.32 -10.15
C PHE A 423 0.83 -47.22 -9.19
N ALA A 424 2.15 -46.96 -9.05
CA ALA A 424 2.99 -47.72 -8.12
C ALA A 424 2.50 -47.59 -6.67
N LYS A 425 2.13 -46.35 -6.28
CA LYS A 425 1.58 -46.07 -4.95
C LYS A 425 0.25 -46.79 -4.72
N THR A 426 -0.66 -46.73 -5.69
CA THR A 426 -1.96 -47.41 -5.61
C THR A 426 -1.81 -48.91 -5.55
N ALA A 427 -0.93 -49.51 -6.36
CA ALA A 427 -0.62 -50.91 -6.33
C ALA A 427 -0.03 -51.34 -4.96
N LEU A 428 0.89 -50.58 -4.40
CA LEU A 428 1.45 -50.82 -3.07
C LEU A 428 0.38 -50.72 -1.99
N ASP A 429 -0.49 -49.73 -2.01
CA ASP A 429 -1.57 -49.54 -1.05
C ASP A 429 -2.55 -50.72 -1.11
N TYR A 430 -2.87 -51.24 -2.31
CA TYR A 430 -3.69 -52.43 -2.51
C TYR A 430 -3.03 -53.69 -1.92
N LEU A 431 -1.74 -53.90 -2.16
CA LEU A 431 -0.99 -55.04 -1.59
C LEU A 431 -0.93 -54.98 -0.05
N LEU A 432 -0.71 -53.77 0.51
CA LEU A 432 -0.73 -53.58 1.97
C LEU A 432 -2.11 -53.88 2.55
N TRP A 433 -3.19 -53.43 1.89
CA TRP A 433 -4.55 -53.75 2.30
C TRP A 433 -4.83 -55.27 2.26
N GLN A 434 -4.42 -55.97 1.19
CA GLN A 434 -4.54 -57.43 1.12
C GLN A 434 -3.81 -58.13 2.26
N LYS A 435 -2.67 -57.61 2.66
CA LYS A 435 -1.87 -58.15 3.78
C LYS A 435 -2.33 -57.67 5.15
N LYS A 436 -3.44 -56.91 5.23
CA LYS A 436 -3.99 -56.29 6.45
C LYS A 436 -2.96 -55.40 7.18
N VAL A 437 -2.07 -54.78 6.45
CA VAL A 437 -1.10 -53.82 6.97
C VAL A 437 -1.70 -52.41 6.91
N ASN A 438 -1.62 -51.67 8.02
CA ASN A 438 -2.00 -50.28 8.04
C ASN A 438 -0.96 -49.42 7.28
N ALA A 439 -1.31 -48.97 6.08
CA ALA A 439 -0.43 -48.23 5.20
C ALA A 439 0.04 -46.90 5.81
N ALA A 440 -0.82 -46.19 6.56
CA ALA A 440 -0.46 -44.92 7.20
C ALA A 440 0.59 -45.12 8.30
N ALA A 441 0.36 -46.14 9.19
CA ALA A 441 1.30 -46.46 10.25
C ALA A 441 2.65 -46.98 9.69
N LEU A 442 2.61 -47.72 8.58
CA LEU A 442 3.84 -48.19 7.91
C LEU A 442 4.62 -47.01 7.34
N ARG A 443 3.96 -46.05 6.64
CA ARG A 443 4.61 -44.87 6.08
C ARG A 443 5.23 -43.99 7.16
N GLU A 444 4.52 -43.78 8.27
CA GLU A 444 5.03 -42.99 9.39
C GLU A 444 6.29 -43.67 10.00
N LYS A 445 6.25 -45.00 10.19
CA LYS A 445 7.40 -45.75 10.68
C LYS A 445 8.57 -45.72 9.72
N MET A 446 8.32 -45.81 8.41
CA MET A 446 9.36 -45.68 7.38
C MET A 446 9.94 -44.25 7.35
N ALA A 447 9.10 -43.21 7.44
CA ALA A 447 9.56 -41.82 7.49
C ALA A 447 10.46 -41.58 8.71
N GLN A 448 10.07 -42.06 9.90
CA GLN A 448 10.91 -41.97 11.09
C GLN A 448 12.24 -42.73 10.90
N HIS A 449 12.20 -43.92 10.30
CA HIS A 449 13.42 -44.70 10.05
C HIS A 449 14.35 -43.97 9.05
N VAL A 450 13.82 -43.40 7.99
CA VAL A 450 14.58 -42.56 7.04
C VAL A 450 15.19 -41.35 7.73
N MET A 451 14.43 -40.59 8.52
CA MET A 451 14.91 -39.40 9.22
C MET A 451 16.04 -39.67 10.22
N TYR A 452 15.97 -40.80 10.94
CA TYR A 452 16.93 -41.12 12.02
C TYR A 452 18.06 -42.06 11.62
N SER A 453 17.94 -42.74 10.47
CA SER A 453 18.89 -43.79 10.07
C SER A 453 19.48 -43.57 8.67
N ALA A 454 19.08 -42.50 7.98
CA ALA A 454 19.56 -42.23 6.65
C ALA A 454 20.83 -41.36 6.67
N GLU A 455 21.76 -41.69 5.78
CA GLU A 455 22.94 -40.90 5.47
C GLU A 455 22.75 -40.24 4.09
N VAL A 456 22.91 -38.91 3.98
CA VAL A 456 22.84 -38.21 2.70
C VAL A 456 24.13 -38.52 1.93
N VAL A 457 23.99 -39.19 0.80
CA VAL A 457 25.11 -39.56 -0.06
C VAL A 457 25.40 -38.46 -1.10
N SER A 458 24.37 -37.87 -1.67
CA SER A 458 24.45 -36.73 -2.56
C SER A 458 23.16 -35.93 -2.52
N ALA A 459 23.26 -34.61 -2.75
CA ALA A 459 22.14 -33.72 -2.92
C ALA A 459 22.46 -32.69 -4.02
N ASP A 460 21.53 -32.49 -4.95
CA ASP A 460 21.52 -31.42 -5.93
C ASP A 460 20.14 -30.75 -5.93
N ASP A 461 19.92 -29.78 -6.82
CA ASP A 461 18.68 -29.01 -6.87
C ASP A 461 17.45 -29.85 -7.29
N GLU A 462 17.64 -31.04 -7.89
CA GLU A 462 16.56 -31.89 -8.36
C GLU A 462 16.43 -33.20 -7.56
N GLN A 463 17.49 -33.69 -6.90
CA GLN A 463 17.52 -35.01 -6.29
C GLN A 463 18.38 -35.11 -5.03
N ILE A 464 17.82 -35.77 -4.01
CA ILE A 464 18.56 -36.20 -2.79
C ILE A 464 18.68 -37.72 -2.78
N THR A 465 19.91 -38.23 -2.75
CA THR A 465 20.16 -39.66 -2.60
C THR A 465 20.47 -40.00 -1.14
N LEU A 466 19.66 -40.87 -0.54
CA LEU A 466 19.80 -41.30 0.81
C LEU A 466 20.25 -42.77 0.88
N LYS A 467 21.18 -43.08 1.77
CA LYS A 467 21.59 -44.44 2.12
C LYS A 467 21.02 -44.79 3.49
N ILE A 468 20.18 -45.83 3.55
CA ILE A 468 19.57 -46.29 4.79
C ILE A 468 20.36 -47.49 5.26
N ARG A 469 20.82 -47.50 6.51
CA ARG A 469 21.43 -48.65 7.14
C ARG A 469 20.32 -49.63 7.58
N LYS A 470 20.50 -50.90 7.25
CA LYS A 470 19.59 -51.96 7.69
C LYS A 470 19.67 -52.18 9.19
#